data_68a247c5d0ae692d650ef0637c34b42a
#
_entry.id   68a247c5d0ae692d650ef0637c34b42a
#
_cell.length_a   1.000
_cell.length_b   1.000
_cell.length_c   1.000
_cell.angle_alpha   90.00
_cell.angle_beta   90.00
_cell.angle_gamma   90.00
#
_symmetry.space_group_name_H-M   'P 1'
#
loop_
_entity.id
_entity.type
_entity.pdbx_description
1 polymer ?
#
loop_
_entity_poly.entity_id
_entity_poly.type
_entity_poly.pdbx_seq_one_letter_code
_entity_poly.pdbx_strand_id
1 'polypeptide(L)'
;MSSQFSPREIPSIILAWAVLSIGLSYSFILGLVNGNTSDLQYLIAAAIATATGFILHEMGHKFVAIRRGYVAHFQIWIWGIALTLITAVASGGSFLFGAPGAVYIAPAAAIGAYGYGYYSSNQQAADPQQENMLISAAGPGINLVFAIFFLVIYELSTTYNFVAILATFGLELNVGLGSFNMLPIPPLDGYKVFKKNIQFALMIALPLWGMFLYFFLH
;
A
#
# COMPACT_ATOMS: atom_id res chain seq x y z
N MET A 1 21.92 -10.34 -14.31
CA MET A 1 20.65 -10.03 -13.59
C MET A 1 20.90 -8.75 -12.80
N SER A 2 20.46 -7.59 -13.27
CA SER A 2 20.49 -6.35 -12.49
C SER A 2 19.58 -6.55 -11.28
N SER A 3 20.05 -6.18 -10.07
CA SER A 3 19.25 -6.28 -8.86
C SER A 3 17.92 -5.56 -9.07
N GLN A 4 16.81 -6.24 -8.82
CA GLN A 4 15.45 -5.68 -8.94
C GLN A 4 15.23 -4.49 -7.99
N PHE A 5 16.15 -4.29 -7.06
CA PHE A 5 16.17 -3.19 -6.09
C PHE A 5 17.45 -2.38 -6.21
N SER A 6 17.32 -1.05 -6.23
CA SER A 6 18.47 -0.19 -6.11
C SER A 6 18.93 -0.14 -4.63
N PRO A 7 20.23 0.12 -4.35
CA PRO A 7 20.73 0.21 -2.97
C PRO A 7 20.04 1.28 -2.11
N ARG A 8 19.48 2.32 -2.74
CA ARG A 8 18.77 3.42 -2.05
C ARG A 8 17.29 3.14 -1.80
N GLU A 9 16.73 2.15 -2.47
CA GLU A 9 15.31 1.85 -2.43
C GLU A 9 14.91 1.14 -1.13
N ILE A 10 15.73 0.19 -0.68
CA ILE A 10 15.46 -0.58 0.55
C ILE A 10 15.38 0.34 1.79
N PRO A 11 16.35 1.24 2.04
CA PRO A 11 16.23 2.20 3.14
C PRO A 11 14.98 3.10 3.03
N SER A 12 14.59 3.46 1.81
CA SER A 12 13.40 4.28 1.56
C SER A 12 12.11 3.56 1.94
N ILE A 13 11.98 2.29 1.56
CA ILE A 13 10.84 1.45 1.91
C ILE A 13 10.77 1.26 3.44
N ILE A 14 11.91 0.95 4.08
CA ILE A 14 11.98 0.77 5.52
C ILE A 14 11.57 2.05 6.26
N LEU A 15 12.05 3.22 5.81
CA LEU A 15 11.67 4.49 6.42
C LEU A 15 10.18 4.78 6.26
N ALA A 16 9.61 4.59 5.07
CA ALA A 16 8.19 4.78 4.83
C ALA A 16 7.33 3.83 5.69
N TRP A 17 7.74 2.56 5.77
CA TRP A 17 7.11 1.55 6.63
C TRP A 17 7.17 1.93 8.11
N ALA A 18 8.34 2.35 8.61
CA ALA A 18 8.50 2.74 10.01
C ALA A 18 7.63 3.96 10.36
N VAL A 19 7.59 4.97 9.48
CA VAL A 19 6.75 6.17 9.68
C VAL A 19 5.27 5.81 9.74
N LEU A 20 4.79 4.96 8.83
CA LEU A 20 3.40 4.51 8.85
C LEU A 20 3.09 3.67 10.09
N SER A 21 3.99 2.77 10.48
CA SER A 21 3.82 1.93 11.67
C SER A 21 3.75 2.77 12.95
N ILE A 22 4.63 3.77 13.08
CA ILE A 22 4.62 4.72 14.18
C ILE A 22 3.33 5.56 14.18
N GLY A 23 2.93 6.06 13.01
CA GLY A 23 1.70 6.84 12.88
C GLY A 23 0.46 6.04 13.28
N LEU A 24 0.34 4.81 12.79
CA LEU A 24 -0.79 3.91 13.08
C LEU A 24 -0.85 3.48 14.55
N SER A 25 0.29 3.38 15.23
CA SER A 25 0.37 2.99 16.64
C SER A 25 0.64 4.16 17.59
N TYR A 26 0.47 5.41 17.16
CA TYR A 26 0.88 6.59 17.91
C TYR A 26 0.25 6.66 19.32
N SER A 27 -1.05 6.40 19.46
CA SER A 27 -1.74 6.39 20.75
C SER A 27 -1.16 5.33 21.72
N PHE A 28 -0.80 4.16 21.22
CA PHE A 28 -0.22 3.08 21.99
C PHE A 28 1.24 3.36 22.38
N ILE A 29 1.98 4.12 21.55
CA ILE A 29 3.32 4.62 21.91
C ILE A 29 3.22 5.54 23.13
N LEU A 30 2.22 6.43 23.16
CA LEU A 30 1.98 7.28 24.34
C LEU A 30 1.62 6.44 25.57
N GLY A 31 0.84 5.38 25.41
CA GLY A 31 0.53 4.41 26.48
C GLY A 31 1.79 3.76 27.04
N LEU A 32 2.70 3.29 26.18
CA LEU A 32 3.98 2.72 26.60
C LEU A 32 4.86 3.71 27.38
N VAL A 33 4.94 4.97 26.94
CA VAL A 33 5.67 6.03 27.63
C VAL A 33 5.09 6.27 29.03
N ASN A 34 3.77 6.11 29.19
CA ASN A 34 3.07 6.21 30.46
C ASN A 34 3.11 4.91 31.30
N GLY A 35 3.90 3.91 30.91
CA GLY A 35 4.12 2.66 31.64
C GLY A 35 3.16 1.52 31.32
N ASN A 36 2.29 1.66 30.31
CA ASN A 36 1.39 0.58 29.90
C ASN A 36 2.11 -0.38 28.94
N THR A 37 2.80 -1.37 29.48
CA THR A 37 3.59 -2.35 28.72
C THR A 37 2.76 -3.26 27.81
N SER A 38 1.44 -3.40 28.09
CA SER A 38 0.53 -4.19 27.24
C SER A 38 0.35 -3.56 25.84
N ASP A 39 0.66 -2.27 25.68
CA ASP A 39 0.53 -1.57 24.41
C ASP A 39 1.59 -1.99 23.35
N LEU A 40 2.65 -2.71 23.76
CA LEU A 40 3.64 -3.25 22.82
C LEU A 40 3.03 -4.15 21.74
N GLN A 41 2.01 -4.93 22.07
CA GLN A 41 1.34 -5.80 21.10
C GLN A 41 0.71 -5.00 19.93
N TYR A 42 0.19 -3.80 20.20
CA TYR A 42 -0.40 -2.94 19.15
C TYR A 42 0.67 -2.37 18.21
N LEU A 43 1.86 -2.06 18.72
CA LEU A 43 2.97 -1.64 17.87
C LEU A 43 3.40 -2.75 16.92
N ILE A 44 3.48 -3.98 17.42
CA ILE A 44 3.84 -5.14 16.59
C ILE A 44 2.75 -5.39 15.55
N ALA A 45 1.47 -5.34 15.96
CA ALA A 45 0.35 -5.49 15.03
C ALA A 45 0.35 -4.40 13.94
N ALA A 46 0.57 -3.13 14.31
CA ALA A 46 0.68 -2.02 13.37
C ALA A 46 1.83 -2.22 12.38
N ALA A 47 2.99 -2.69 12.85
CA ALA A 47 4.14 -2.95 11.99
C ALA A 47 3.86 -4.06 10.96
N ILE A 48 3.19 -5.14 11.35
CA ILE A 48 2.80 -6.23 10.45
C ILE A 48 1.69 -5.76 9.49
N ALA A 49 0.70 -5.03 9.99
CA ALA A 49 -0.39 -4.49 9.16
C ALA A 49 0.14 -3.54 8.09
N THR A 50 1.06 -2.62 8.45
CA THR A 50 1.67 -1.71 7.47
C THR A 50 2.57 -2.41 6.47
N ALA A 51 3.23 -3.51 6.85
CA ALA A 51 3.97 -4.32 5.91
C ALA A 51 3.04 -4.97 4.87
N THR A 52 1.93 -5.56 5.29
CA THR A 52 0.96 -6.20 4.38
C THR A 52 0.14 -5.19 3.59
N GLY A 53 -0.29 -4.11 4.21
CA GLY A 53 -1.14 -3.11 3.57
C GLY A 53 -0.36 -2.17 2.66
N PHE A 54 0.78 -1.66 3.09
CA PHE A 54 1.54 -0.66 2.33
C PHE A 54 2.70 -1.27 1.53
N ILE A 55 3.64 -1.99 2.17
CA ILE A 55 4.81 -2.50 1.44
C ILE A 55 4.39 -3.45 0.33
N LEU A 56 3.50 -4.41 0.62
CA LEU A 56 3.08 -5.37 -0.39
C LEU A 56 2.23 -4.72 -1.49
N HIS A 57 1.46 -3.67 -1.18
CA HIS A 57 0.78 -2.85 -2.18
C HIS A 57 1.77 -2.25 -3.19
N GLU A 58 2.79 -1.53 -2.69
CA GLU A 58 3.83 -0.92 -3.53
C GLU A 58 4.65 -1.98 -4.30
N MET A 59 4.95 -3.10 -3.65
CA MET A 59 5.65 -4.21 -4.31
C MET A 59 4.78 -4.87 -5.39
N GLY A 60 3.47 -4.86 -5.24
CA GLY A 60 2.53 -5.30 -6.28
C GLY A 60 2.68 -4.51 -7.56
N HIS A 61 2.64 -3.19 -7.46
CA HIS A 61 2.89 -2.30 -8.61
C HIS A 61 4.25 -2.57 -9.25
N LYS A 62 5.29 -2.60 -8.43
CA LYS A 62 6.67 -2.84 -8.90
C LYS A 62 6.82 -4.19 -9.59
N PHE A 63 6.31 -5.25 -9.01
CA PHE A 63 6.43 -6.60 -9.53
C PHE A 63 5.72 -6.75 -10.88
N VAL A 64 4.48 -6.23 -10.99
CA VAL A 64 3.75 -6.26 -12.25
C VAL A 64 4.44 -5.39 -13.31
N ALA A 65 4.91 -4.19 -12.95
CA ALA A 65 5.63 -3.31 -13.85
C ALA A 65 6.89 -3.99 -14.43
N ILE A 66 7.72 -4.59 -13.57
CA ILE A 66 8.95 -5.29 -14.00
C ILE A 66 8.61 -6.47 -14.90
N ARG A 67 7.58 -7.27 -14.58
CA ARG A 67 7.14 -8.37 -15.46
C ARG A 67 6.63 -7.92 -16.82
N ARG A 68 6.12 -6.69 -16.89
CA ARG A 68 5.67 -6.04 -18.13
C ARG A 68 6.78 -5.31 -18.90
N GLY A 69 8.05 -5.39 -18.43
CA GLY A 69 9.20 -4.77 -19.10
C GLY A 69 9.38 -3.28 -18.79
N TYR A 70 8.75 -2.79 -17.72
CA TYR A 70 8.96 -1.45 -17.20
C TYR A 70 10.07 -1.44 -16.16
N VAL A 71 10.66 -0.27 -15.95
CA VAL A 71 11.55 -0.01 -14.81
C VAL A 71 10.73 0.64 -13.72
N ALA A 72 10.87 0.13 -12.49
CA ALA A 72 10.08 0.56 -11.37
C ALA A 72 10.96 0.77 -10.13
N HIS A 73 10.85 1.93 -9.48
CA HIS A 73 11.61 2.30 -8.29
C HIS A 73 10.71 2.94 -7.26
N PHE A 74 10.81 2.50 -6.01
CA PHE A 74 10.16 3.18 -4.91
C PHE A 74 10.90 4.47 -4.55
N GLN A 75 10.17 5.58 -4.42
CA GLN A 75 10.69 6.87 -4.01
C GLN A 75 9.90 7.42 -2.83
N ILE A 76 10.63 7.95 -1.86
CA ILE A 76 10.04 8.69 -0.74
C ILE A 76 9.52 10.04 -1.21
N TRP A 77 8.36 10.39 -0.67
CA TRP A 77 7.81 11.73 -0.76
C TRP A 77 7.87 12.40 0.61
N ILE A 78 8.82 13.31 0.80
CA ILE A 78 9.10 13.91 2.11
C ILE A 78 7.91 14.66 2.71
N TRP A 79 7.11 15.32 1.87
CA TRP A 79 5.88 15.96 2.31
C TRP A 79 4.79 14.97 2.72
N GLY A 80 4.74 13.82 2.10
CA GLY A 80 3.87 12.71 2.50
C GLY A 80 4.26 12.15 3.86
N ILE A 81 5.56 12.00 4.13
CA ILE A 81 6.06 11.63 5.46
C ILE A 81 5.65 12.67 6.51
N ALA A 82 5.89 13.96 6.22
CA ALA A 82 5.53 15.03 7.13
C ALA A 82 4.02 15.04 7.42
N LEU A 83 3.19 14.89 6.40
CA LEU A 83 1.74 14.85 6.53
C LEU A 83 1.27 13.65 7.35
N THR A 84 1.86 12.47 7.13
CA THR A 84 1.58 11.26 7.93
C THR A 84 1.84 11.51 9.42
N LEU A 85 3.00 12.07 9.77
CA LEU A 85 3.35 12.35 11.16
C LEU A 85 2.50 13.46 11.77
N ILE A 86 2.24 14.54 11.04
CA ILE A 86 1.40 15.65 11.50
C ILE A 86 -0.02 15.16 11.80
N THR A 87 -0.63 14.38 10.90
CA THR A 87 -1.98 13.87 11.11
C THR A 87 -2.05 12.88 12.26
N ALA A 88 -1.06 12.00 12.42
CA ALA A 88 -0.97 11.08 13.56
C ALA A 88 -0.90 11.84 14.90
N VAL A 89 -0.01 12.83 15.01
CA VAL A 89 0.16 13.63 16.24
C VAL A 89 -1.06 14.48 16.51
N ALA A 90 -1.57 15.21 15.50
CA ALA A 90 -2.70 16.12 15.67
C ALA A 90 -4.00 15.40 16.05
N SER A 91 -4.19 14.17 15.60
CA SER A 91 -5.36 13.34 15.92
C SER A 91 -5.20 12.47 17.17
N GLY A 92 -4.02 12.48 17.81
CA GLY A 92 -3.68 11.54 18.88
C GLY A 92 -3.65 10.08 18.42
N GLY A 93 -3.39 9.81 17.14
CA GLY A 93 -3.37 8.49 16.54
C GLY A 93 -4.73 7.98 16.04
N SER A 94 -5.80 8.79 16.15
CA SER A 94 -7.13 8.39 15.70
C SER A 94 -7.32 8.48 14.18
N PHE A 95 -6.48 9.24 13.50
CA PHE A 95 -6.55 9.45 12.05
C PHE A 95 -5.15 9.52 11.46
N LEU A 96 -4.92 8.73 10.42
CA LEU A 96 -3.68 8.71 9.68
C LEU A 96 -3.95 9.06 8.21
N PHE A 97 -3.39 10.15 7.75
CA PHE A 97 -3.44 10.52 6.34
C PHE A 97 -2.07 10.86 5.81
N GLY A 98 -1.65 10.15 4.77
CA GLY A 98 -0.37 10.42 4.12
C GLY A 98 0.00 9.31 3.13
N ALA A 99 0.89 9.68 2.23
CA ALA A 99 1.51 8.77 1.29
C ALA A 99 3.04 8.99 1.39
N PRO A 100 3.76 8.23 2.24
CA PRO A 100 5.18 8.49 2.50
C PRO A 100 6.07 8.21 1.29
N GLY A 101 5.54 7.63 0.24
CA GLY A 101 6.22 7.35 -1.02
C GLY A 101 5.33 6.59 -1.98
N ALA A 102 5.85 6.33 -3.18
CA ALA A 102 5.17 5.58 -4.22
C ALA A 102 6.18 4.91 -5.16
N VAL A 103 5.75 3.90 -5.90
CA VAL A 103 6.54 3.30 -6.98
C VAL A 103 6.40 4.13 -8.24
N TYR A 104 7.52 4.71 -8.70
CA TYR A 104 7.63 5.39 -9.98
C TYR A 104 7.96 4.39 -11.08
N ILE A 105 7.22 4.45 -12.18
CA ILE A 105 7.27 3.47 -13.26
C ILE A 105 7.55 4.21 -14.57
N ALA A 106 8.56 3.75 -15.31
CA ALA A 106 8.93 4.29 -16.61
C ALA A 106 9.14 3.17 -17.63
N PRO A 107 8.78 3.37 -18.92
CA PRO A 107 9.15 2.43 -19.98
C PRO A 107 10.68 2.26 -20.03
N ALA A 108 11.17 1.02 -20.15
CA ALA A 108 12.61 0.75 -20.24
C ALA A 108 13.28 1.48 -21.44
N ALA A 109 12.55 1.67 -22.53
CA ALA A 109 13.00 2.44 -23.70
C ALA A 109 13.26 3.93 -23.40
N ALA A 110 12.56 4.53 -22.43
CA ALA A 110 12.78 5.93 -22.06
C ALA A 110 14.12 6.14 -21.33
N ILE A 111 14.65 5.12 -20.66
CA ILE A 111 15.95 5.18 -19.96
C ILE A 111 17.11 5.11 -20.94
N GLY A 112 16.96 4.41 -22.08
CA GLY A 112 17.96 4.36 -23.14
C GLY A 112 18.21 5.72 -23.83
N ALA A 113 17.23 6.61 -23.82
CA ALA A 113 17.36 7.97 -24.37
C ALA A 113 18.22 8.90 -23.52
N TYR A 114 18.47 8.56 -22.25
CA TYR A 114 19.27 9.33 -21.28
C TYR A 114 20.60 8.66 -20.91
N GLY A 115 21.12 7.72 -21.72
CA GLY A 115 22.53 7.29 -21.65
C GLY A 115 22.81 5.97 -20.91
N TYR A 116 21.86 5.11 -20.68
CA TYR A 116 22.11 3.76 -20.17
C TYR A 116 21.48 2.68 -21.07
N GLY A 117 22.28 2.10 -21.93
CA GLY A 117 22.15 0.79 -22.56
C GLY A 117 20.90 0.49 -23.39
N TYR A 118 21.13 0.14 -24.65
CA TYR A 118 20.14 -0.41 -25.59
C TYR A 118 19.51 -1.69 -25.02
N TYR A 119 18.25 -1.65 -24.63
CA TYR A 119 17.41 -2.84 -24.59
C TYR A 119 16.56 -2.88 -25.85
N SER A 120 16.84 -3.87 -26.69
CA SER A 120 16.06 -4.18 -27.89
C SER A 120 14.63 -4.55 -27.47
N SER A 121 13.68 -3.65 -27.70
CA SER A 121 12.26 -3.93 -27.52
C SER A 121 11.69 -4.61 -28.77
N ASN A 122 11.83 -5.93 -28.86
CA ASN A 122 10.99 -6.76 -29.74
C ASN A 122 9.59 -7.02 -29.11
N GLN A 123 9.15 -6.20 -28.16
CA GLN A 123 7.78 -6.25 -27.69
C GLN A 123 6.91 -5.40 -28.62
N GLN A 124 6.03 -6.08 -29.37
CA GLN A 124 4.88 -5.44 -30.00
C GLN A 124 4.27 -4.47 -29.00
N ALA A 125 4.05 -3.22 -29.44
CA ALA A 125 3.58 -2.14 -28.59
C ALA A 125 2.28 -2.57 -27.87
N ALA A 126 2.42 -3.02 -26.63
CA ALA A 126 1.28 -3.28 -25.75
C ALA A 126 0.53 -1.95 -25.58
N ASP A 127 -0.80 -2.02 -25.54
CA ASP A 127 -1.62 -0.84 -25.30
C ASP A 127 -1.20 -0.18 -23.98
N PRO A 128 -0.63 1.05 -23.99
CA PRO A 128 -0.15 1.69 -22.77
C PRO A 128 -1.24 1.89 -21.70
N GLN A 129 -2.50 2.00 -22.12
CA GLN A 129 -3.62 2.12 -21.20
C GLN A 129 -3.92 0.78 -20.51
N GLN A 130 -3.78 -0.33 -21.26
CA GLN A 130 -3.91 -1.68 -20.69
C GLN A 130 -2.79 -1.97 -19.68
N GLU A 131 -1.56 -1.61 -20.00
CA GLU A 131 -0.42 -1.77 -19.09
C GLU A 131 -0.59 -0.95 -17.82
N ASN A 132 -0.95 0.33 -17.94
CA ASN A 132 -1.23 1.19 -16.80
C ASN A 132 -2.35 0.66 -15.92
N MET A 133 -3.41 0.10 -16.50
CA MET A 133 -4.51 -0.52 -15.76
C MET A 133 -4.02 -1.71 -14.92
N LEU A 134 -3.28 -2.65 -15.54
CA LEU A 134 -2.80 -3.85 -14.87
C LEU A 134 -1.81 -3.54 -13.75
N ILE A 135 -0.91 -2.60 -13.99
CA ILE A 135 0.06 -2.16 -12.99
C ILE A 135 -0.67 -1.48 -11.82
N SER A 136 -1.60 -0.55 -12.13
CA SER A 136 -2.35 0.16 -11.09
C SER A 136 -3.32 -0.71 -10.31
N ALA A 137 -3.86 -1.77 -10.91
CA ALA A 137 -4.72 -2.71 -10.20
C ALA A 137 -3.97 -3.62 -9.22
N ALA A 138 -2.64 -3.75 -9.37
CA ALA A 138 -1.86 -4.71 -8.59
C ALA A 138 -1.82 -4.38 -7.09
N GLY A 139 -1.62 -3.12 -6.73
CA GLY A 139 -1.61 -2.68 -5.33
C GLY A 139 -2.95 -2.93 -4.63
N PRO A 140 -4.07 -2.33 -5.13
CA PRO A 140 -5.39 -2.57 -4.56
C PRO A 140 -5.82 -4.03 -4.60
N GLY A 141 -5.39 -4.80 -5.62
CA GLY A 141 -5.63 -6.24 -5.69
C GLY A 141 -4.96 -7.01 -4.55
N ILE A 142 -3.73 -6.66 -4.20
CA ILE A 142 -3.04 -7.23 -3.03
C ILE A 142 -3.78 -6.84 -1.74
N ASN A 143 -4.19 -5.59 -1.60
CA ASN A 143 -4.97 -5.17 -0.44
C ASN A 143 -6.28 -5.97 -0.31
N LEU A 144 -6.99 -6.24 -1.40
CA LEU A 144 -8.19 -7.06 -1.37
C LEU A 144 -7.89 -8.49 -0.86
N VAL A 145 -6.82 -9.12 -1.34
CA VAL A 145 -6.42 -10.45 -0.89
C VAL A 145 -6.12 -10.47 0.60
N PHE A 146 -5.34 -9.50 1.09
CA PHE A 146 -5.01 -9.41 2.52
C PHE A 146 -6.20 -8.96 3.37
N ALA A 147 -7.10 -8.13 2.85
CA ALA A 147 -8.35 -7.78 3.53
C ALA A 147 -9.21 -9.04 3.78
N ILE A 148 -9.38 -9.89 2.77
CA ILE A 148 -10.09 -11.16 2.91
C ILE A 148 -9.38 -12.09 3.89
N PHE A 149 -8.05 -12.18 3.81
CA PHE A 149 -7.25 -13.00 4.73
C PHE A 149 -7.44 -12.57 6.20
N PHE A 150 -7.31 -11.27 6.48
CA PHE A 150 -7.50 -10.75 7.84
C PHE A 150 -8.97 -10.79 8.29
N LEU A 151 -9.93 -10.65 7.39
CA LEU A 151 -11.34 -10.84 7.69
C LEU A 151 -11.62 -12.27 8.19
N VAL A 152 -11.09 -13.27 7.51
CA VAL A 152 -11.23 -14.67 7.93
C VAL A 152 -10.62 -14.88 9.32
N ILE A 153 -9.42 -14.32 9.58
CA ILE A 153 -8.79 -14.43 10.90
C ILE A 153 -9.62 -13.70 11.96
N TYR A 154 -10.16 -12.52 11.64
CA TYR A 154 -11.01 -11.73 12.53
C TYR A 154 -12.26 -12.52 12.95
N GLU A 155 -12.99 -13.10 11.99
CA GLU A 155 -14.20 -13.89 12.25
C GLU A 155 -13.92 -15.19 13.02
N LEU A 156 -12.73 -15.79 12.82
CA LEU A 156 -12.33 -17.00 13.56
C LEU A 156 -11.76 -16.69 14.97
N SER A 157 -11.47 -15.43 15.26
CA SER A 157 -10.90 -15.03 16.56
C SER A 157 -12.00 -14.91 17.62
N THR A 158 -12.13 -15.93 18.47
CA THR A 158 -13.17 -15.98 19.51
C THR A 158 -12.80 -15.25 20.81
N THR A 159 -11.55 -14.88 20.97
CA THR A 159 -11.00 -14.24 22.18
C THR A 159 -10.20 -13.00 21.81
N TYR A 160 -10.31 -11.96 22.64
CA TYR A 160 -9.49 -10.76 22.49
C TYR A 160 -8.04 -11.07 22.88
N ASN A 161 -7.21 -11.36 21.88
CA ASN A 161 -5.81 -11.69 22.02
C ASN A 161 -4.99 -11.00 20.89
N PHE A 162 -3.67 -11.22 20.87
CA PHE A 162 -2.80 -10.65 19.86
C PHE A 162 -3.26 -10.96 18.42
N VAL A 163 -3.80 -12.15 18.16
CA VAL A 163 -4.28 -12.55 16.82
C VAL A 163 -5.48 -11.70 16.40
N ALA A 164 -6.42 -11.45 17.31
CA ALA A 164 -7.56 -10.57 17.05
C ALA A 164 -7.10 -9.12 16.78
N ILE A 165 -6.17 -8.60 17.59
CA ILE A 165 -5.59 -7.26 17.40
C ILE A 165 -4.93 -7.17 16.03
N LEU A 166 -4.09 -8.14 15.67
CA LEU A 166 -3.41 -8.19 14.39
C LEU A 166 -4.41 -8.26 13.21
N ALA A 167 -5.46 -9.08 13.36
CA ALA A 167 -6.50 -9.21 12.34
C ALA A 167 -7.25 -7.89 12.14
N THR A 168 -7.58 -7.17 13.23
CA THR A 168 -8.24 -5.85 13.17
C THR A 168 -7.35 -4.84 12.43
N PHE A 169 -6.10 -4.64 12.87
CA PHE A 169 -5.18 -3.70 12.21
C PHE A 169 -4.92 -4.05 10.75
N GLY A 170 -4.73 -5.35 10.47
CA GLY A 170 -4.52 -5.83 9.11
C GLY A 170 -5.72 -5.62 8.21
N LEU A 171 -6.94 -5.89 8.73
CA LEU A 171 -8.18 -5.68 8.02
C LEU A 171 -8.42 -4.19 7.74
N GLU A 172 -8.39 -3.35 8.77
CA GLU A 172 -8.62 -1.91 8.67
C GLU A 172 -7.67 -1.25 7.68
N LEU A 173 -6.37 -1.56 7.77
CA LEU A 173 -5.39 -0.93 6.89
C LEU A 173 -5.53 -1.40 5.43
N ASN A 174 -5.71 -2.70 5.20
CA ASN A 174 -5.84 -3.20 3.83
C ASN A 174 -7.16 -2.74 3.19
N VAL A 175 -8.27 -2.77 3.94
CA VAL A 175 -9.57 -2.25 3.47
C VAL A 175 -9.48 -0.75 3.25
N GLY A 176 -8.95 0.02 4.19
CA GLY A 176 -8.85 1.49 4.08
C GLY A 176 -7.98 1.91 2.90
N LEU A 177 -6.75 1.38 2.82
CA LEU A 177 -5.80 1.73 1.75
C LEU A 177 -6.29 1.27 0.38
N GLY A 178 -6.80 0.04 0.28
CA GLY A 178 -7.31 -0.50 -0.97
C GLY A 178 -8.56 0.24 -1.45
N SER A 179 -9.49 0.55 -0.55
CA SER A 179 -10.72 1.32 -0.85
C SER A 179 -10.39 2.72 -1.33
N PHE A 180 -9.47 3.41 -0.63
CA PHE A 180 -9.03 4.74 -1.00
C PHE A 180 -8.35 4.75 -2.37
N ASN A 181 -7.42 3.84 -2.61
CA ASN A 181 -6.72 3.76 -3.90
C ASN A 181 -7.64 3.35 -5.06
N MET A 182 -8.75 2.67 -4.80
CA MET A 182 -9.75 2.37 -5.83
C MET A 182 -10.74 3.49 -6.12
N LEU A 183 -10.62 4.67 -5.50
CA LEU A 183 -11.43 5.83 -5.90
C LEU A 183 -11.08 6.26 -7.34
N PRO A 184 -12.07 6.58 -8.20
CA PRO A 184 -11.85 7.00 -9.58
C PRO A 184 -11.38 8.45 -9.70
N ILE A 185 -10.42 8.86 -8.89
CA ILE A 185 -9.92 10.25 -8.75
C ILE A 185 -8.41 10.29 -9.01
N PRO A 186 -7.89 11.13 -9.92
CA PRO A 186 -6.44 11.31 -10.07
C PRO A 186 -5.80 11.84 -8.76
N PRO A 187 -4.61 11.41 -8.40
CA PRO A 187 -3.69 10.48 -9.09
C PRO A 187 -3.82 9.00 -8.68
N LEU A 188 -4.91 8.62 -7.97
CA LEU A 188 -5.10 7.29 -7.40
C LEU A 188 -5.14 6.18 -8.48
N ASP A 189 -4.88 4.94 -8.06
CA ASP A 189 -4.82 3.79 -8.96
C ASP A 189 -6.16 3.49 -9.62
N GLY A 190 -7.24 3.61 -8.85
CA GLY A 190 -8.61 3.42 -9.32
C GLY A 190 -8.92 4.26 -10.55
N TYR A 191 -8.44 5.51 -10.63
CA TYR A 191 -8.66 6.35 -11.80
C TYR A 191 -8.18 5.67 -13.10
N LYS A 192 -6.98 5.08 -13.08
CA LYS A 192 -6.39 4.41 -14.24
C LYS A 192 -7.15 3.13 -14.59
N VAL A 193 -7.58 2.38 -13.57
CA VAL A 193 -8.31 1.12 -13.72
C VAL A 193 -9.71 1.38 -14.27
N PHE A 194 -10.47 2.29 -13.67
CA PHE A 194 -11.82 2.66 -14.11
C PHE A 194 -11.84 3.25 -15.51
N LYS A 195 -10.86 4.10 -15.84
CA LYS A 195 -10.74 4.70 -17.17
C LYS A 195 -10.61 3.66 -18.29
N LYS A 196 -9.95 2.53 -18.02
CA LYS A 196 -9.71 1.48 -19.01
C LYS A 196 -10.77 0.40 -19.01
N ASN A 197 -11.16 -0.09 -17.84
CA ASN A 197 -12.13 -1.18 -17.71
C ASN A 197 -12.92 -1.08 -16.39
N ILE A 198 -14.15 -0.57 -16.50
CA ILE A 198 -15.03 -0.39 -15.34
C ILE A 198 -15.41 -1.71 -14.68
N GLN A 199 -15.64 -2.78 -15.46
CA GLN A 199 -16.01 -4.08 -14.89
C GLN A 199 -14.88 -4.66 -14.06
N PHE A 200 -13.65 -4.61 -14.58
CA PHE A 200 -12.47 -5.05 -13.84
C PHE A 200 -12.22 -4.18 -12.60
N ALA A 201 -12.41 -2.86 -12.70
CA ALA A 201 -12.32 -1.96 -11.55
C ALA A 201 -13.32 -2.32 -10.46
N LEU A 202 -14.58 -2.57 -10.82
CA LEU A 202 -15.65 -2.92 -9.87
C LEU A 202 -15.40 -4.28 -9.20
N MET A 203 -14.75 -5.24 -9.85
CA MET A 203 -14.37 -6.52 -9.22
C MET A 203 -13.45 -6.34 -8.02
N ILE A 204 -12.61 -5.32 -8.02
CA ILE A 204 -11.70 -4.99 -6.90
C ILE A 204 -12.38 -4.00 -5.94
N ALA A 205 -13.00 -2.95 -6.48
CA ALA A 205 -13.54 -1.85 -5.70
C ALA A 205 -14.75 -2.24 -4.85
N LEU A 206 -15.73 -2.98 -5.42
CA LEU A 206 -16.96 -3.30 -4.70
C LEU A 206 -16.74 -4.13 -3.43
N PRO A 207 -15.91 -5.21 -3.43
CA PRO A 207 -15.61 -5.91 -2.19
C PRO A 207 -14.91 -5.03 -1.16
N LEU A 208 -13.92 -4.22 -1.58
CA LEU A 208 -13.21 -3.31 -0.68
C LEU A 208 -14.15 -2.25 -0.08
N TRP A 209 -14.94 -1.58 -0.91
CA TRP A 209 -15.90 -0.57 -0.44
C TRP A 209 -17.00 -1.17 0.42
N GLY A 210 -17.45 -2.40 0.10
CA GLY A 210 -18.42 -3.12 0.92
C GLY A 210 -17.88 -3.41 2.32
N MET A 211 -16.64 -3.91 2.41
CA MET A 211 -15.97 -4.12 3.69
C MET A 211 -15.73 -2.78 4.42
N PHE A 212 -15.29 -1.74 3.71
CA PHE A 212 -15.10 -0.41 4.28
C PHE A 212 -16.39 0.11 4.92
N LEU A 213 -17.50 0.09 4.20
CA LEU A 213 -18.79 0.54 4.71
C LEU A 213 -19.26 -0.30 5.90
N TYR A 214 -19.05 -1.60 5.86
CA TYR A 214 -19.42 -2.49 6.96
C TYR A 214 -18.64 -2.21 8.24
N PHE A 215 -17.30 -2.08 8.15
CA PHE A 215 -16.44 -1.97 9.35
C PHE A 215 -16.27 -0.53 9.87
N PHE A 216 -16.40 0.49 9.03
CA PHE A 216 -16.18 1.89 9.43
C PHE A 216 -17.48 2.67 9.70
N LEU A 217 -18.66 2.11 9.37
CA LEU A 217 -19.94 2.71 9.67
C LEU A 217 -20.71 2.01 10.79
N HIS A 218 -20.25 0.85 11.28
CA HIS A 218 -20.81 0.10 12.40
C HIS A 218 -19.80 -0.05 13.51
#